data_4d5b620a698260f68b85621f7a012cf9
#
_entry.id   4d5b620a698260f68b85621f7a012cf9
#
_cell.length_a   1.000
_cell.length_b   1.000
_cell.length_c   1.000
_cell.angle_alpha   90.00
_cell.angle_beta   90.00
_cell.angle_gamma   90.00
#
_symmetry.space_group_name_H-M   'P 1'
#
loop_
_entity.id
_entity.type
_entity.pdbx_description
1 polymer ?
#
loop_
_entity_poly.entity_id
_entity_poly.type
_entity_poly.pdbx_seq_one_letter_code
_entity_poly.pdbx_strand_id
1 'polypeptide(L)' 'MLNIENIKSVKKYNWGTDWNYQVELKSGGTSGVPNDTNNIDCLVVLEWSEVDGNTIADAD' A
#
# COMPACT_ATOMS: atom_id res chain seq x y z
N MET A 1 -10.98 3.51 -6.74
CA MET A 1 -10.63 3.44 -5.31
C MET A 1 -10.07 2.07 -4.98
N LEU A 2 -9.03 2.03 -4.16
CA LEU A 2 -8.39 0.79 -3.74
C LEU A 2 -9.31 0.01 -2.81
N ASN A 3 -9.40 -1.30 -3.00
CA ASN A 3 -10.22 -2.18 -2.18
C ASN A 3 -9.33 -3.06 -1.31
N ILE A 4 -9.53 -3.01 0.00
CA ILE A 4 -8.72 -3.78 0.95
C ILE A 4 -8.71 -5.28 0.63
N GLU A 5 -9.81 -5.82 0.13
CA GLU A 5 -9.92 -7.24 -0.21
C GLU A 5 -9.12 -7.62 -1.46
N ASN A 6 -8.75 -6.62 -2.28
CA ASN A 6 -7.97 -6.85 -3.50
C ASN A 6 -6.47 -6.66 -3.29
N ILE A 7 -6.05 -6.31 -2.10
CA ILE A 7 -4.63 -6.09 -1.81
C ILE A 7 -3.98 -7.44 -1.52
N LYS A 8 -2.98 -7.79 -2.32
CA LYS A 8 -2.17 -8.99 -2.12
C LYS A 8 -1.00 -8.71 -1.17
N SER A 9 -0.29 -7.63 -1.42
CA SER A 9 0.84 -7.23 -0.59
C SER A 9 1.09 -5.73 -0.74
N VAL A 10 1.77 -5.14 0.25
CA VAL A 10 2.14 -3.73 0.24
C VAL A 10 3.61 -3.62 0.60
N LYS A 11 4.30 -2.77 -0.11
CA LYS A 11 5.73 -2.51 0.08
C LYS A 11 5.97 -1.00 0.03
N LYS A 12 6.88 -0.52 0.86
CA LYS A 12 7.34 0.85 0.76
C LYS A 12 8.26 0.98 -0.43
N TYR A 13 8.11 2.07 -1.17
CA TYR A 13 8.91 2.34 -2.35
C TYR A 13 9.56 3.71 -2.22
N ASN A 14 10.88 3.78 -2.29
CA ASN A 14 11.60 5.04 -2.21
C ASN A 14 11.49 5.80 -3.53
N TRP A 15 11.12 7.07 -3.41
CA TRP A 15 10.97 7.97 -4.55
C TRP A 15 11.72 9.27 -4.25
N GLY A 16 12.98 9.32 -4.64
CA GLY A 16 13.78 10.48 -4.35
C GLY A 16 13.94 10.70 -2.84
N THR A 17 13.46 11.84 -2.33
CA THR A 17 13.49 12.16 -0.90
C THR A 17 12.25 11.67 -0.15
N ASP A 18 11.24 11.25 -0.91
CA ASP A 18 9.99 10.75 -0.34
C ASP A 18 9.86 9.26 -0.58
N TRP A 19 8.81 8.68 -0.03
CA TRP A 19 8.46 7.29 -0.29
C TRP A 19 6.96 7.15 -0.41
N ASN A 20 6.56 6.16 -1.20
CA ASN A 20 5.15 5.82 -1.41
C ASN A 20 4.95 4.34 -1.10
N TYR A 21 3.69 3.93 -1.03
CA TYR A 21 3.36 2.51 -0.97
C TYR A 21 3.23 1.95 -2.37
N GLN A 22 3.82 0.79 -2.61
CA GLN A 22 3.57 0.02 -3.81
C GLN A 22 2.66 -1.14 -3.44
N VAL A 23 1.46 -1.15 -3.97
CA VAL A 23 0.44 -2.15 -3.66
C VAL A 23 0.35 -3.15 -4.79
N GLU A 24 0.55 -4.42 -4.47
CA GLU A 24 0.33 -5.50 -5.41
C GLU A 24 -1.10 -6.00 -5.26
N LEU A 25 -1.82 -6.08 -6.36
CA LEU A 25 -3.25 -6.40 -6.38
C LEU A 25 -3.46 -7.89 -6.67
N LYS A 26 -4.48 -8.47 -6.02
CA LYS A 26 -4.84 -9.89 -6.26
C LYS A 26 -5.34 -10.11 -7.67
N SER A 27 -5.96 -9.10 -8.27
CA SER A 27 -6.44 -9.17 -9.65
C SER A 27 -5.33 -9.06 -10.68
N GLY A 28 -4.09 -8.79 -10.25
CA GLY A 28 -2.94 -8.54 -11.10
C GLY A 28 -2.61 -7.05 -11.17
N GLY A 29 -1.37 -6.75 -11.49
CA GLY A 29 -0.92 -5.38 -11.57
C GLY A 29 -0.51 -4.79 -10.22
N THR A 30 -0.09 -3.54 -10.26
CA THR A 30 0.36 -2.80 -9.09
C THR A 30 -0.28 -1.42 -9.07
N SER A 31 -0.36 -0.82 -7.89
CA SER A 31 -0.88 0.53 -7.72
C SER A 31 0.08 1.31 -6.84
N GLY A 32 0.39 2.55 -7.23
CA GLY A 32 1.17 3.46 -6.41
C GLY A 32 0.25 4.27 -5.52
N VAL A 33 0.52 4.28 -4.22
CA VAL A 33 -0.29 5.01 -3.24
C VAL A 33 0.61 5.99 -2.51
N PRO A 34 0.29 7.30 -2.55
CA PRO A 34 1.12 8.28 -1.85
C PRO A 34 1.07 8.09 -0.33
N ASN A 35 2.18 8.40 0.31
CA ASN A 35 2.26 8.38 1.78
C ASN A 35 1.65 9.66 2.33
N ASP A 36 0.33 9.74 2.26
CA ASP A 36 -0.42 10.93 2.65
C ASP A 36 -1.75 10.48 3.24
N THR A 37 -1.94 10.74 4.54
CA THR A 37 -3.15 10.33 5.25
C THR A 37 -4.40 11.10 4.79
N ASN A 38 -4.25 12.13 3.98
CA ASN A 38 -5.38 12.79 3.33
C ASN A 38 -5.86 12.04 2.08
N ASN A 39 -5.11 11.02 1.66
CA ASN A 39 -5.45 10.21 0.50
C ASN A 39 -6.23 8.97 0.96
N ILE A 40 -7.40 8.73 0.35
CA ILE A 40 -8.27 7.62 0.73
C ILE A 40 -7.57 6.28 0.54
N ASP A 41 -6.83 6.12 -0.55
CA ASP A 41 -6.11 4.87 -0.81
C ASP A 41 -5.02 4.61 0.24
N CYS A 42 -4.39 5.67 0.74
CA CYS A 42 -3.41 5.53 1.81
C CYS A 42 -4.08 5.00 3.09
N LEU A 43 -5.28 5.50 3.40
CA LEU A 43 -6.03 5.02 4.56
C LEU A 43 -6.41 3.55 4.40
N VAL A 44 -6.75 3.12 3.19
CA VAL A 44 -7.05 1.71 2.90
C VAL A 44 -5.81 0.84 3.14
N VAL A 45 -4.64 1.30 2.71
CA VAL A 45 -3.38 0.58 2.94
C VAL A 45 -3.10 0.42 4.42
N LEU A 46 -3.30 1.49 5.20
CA LEU A 46 -3.06 1.44 6.64
C LEU A 46 -4.04 0.49 7.33
N GLU A 47 -5.29 0.51 6.92
CA GLU A 47 -6.30 -0.41 7.44
C GLU A 47 -5.95 -1.86 7.11
N TRP A 48 -5.49 -2.12 5.90
CA TRP A 48 -5.03 -3.44 5.50
C TRP A 48 -3.91 -3.94 6.41
N SER A 49 -2.98 -3.05 6.79
CA SER A 49 -1.84 -3.42 7.61
C SER A 49 -2.23 -3.81 9.04
N GLU A 50 -3.42 -3.41 9.49
CA GLU A 50 -3.91 -3.75 10.83
C GLU A 50 -4.58 -5.13 10.88
N VAL A 51 -4.87 -5.73 9.74
CA VAL A 51 -5.43 -7.08 9.67
C VAL A 51 -4.34 -8.09 10.04
N ASP A 52 -4.69 -9.07 10.86
CA ASP A 52 -3.74 -10.09 11.32
C ASP A 52 -3.06 -10.79 10.15
N GLY A 53 -1.75 -10.91 10.25
CA GLY A 53 -0.94 -11.56 9.22
C GLY A 53 -0.50 -10.64 8.09
N ASN A 54 -1.03 -9.43 8.01
CA ASN A 54 -0.63 -8.47 6.99
C ASN A 54 0.49 -7.57 7.52
N THR A 55 1.51 -7.38 6.70
CA THR A 55 2.66 -6.55 7.07
C THR A 55 3.09 -5.74 5.85
N ILE A 56 3.36 -4.46 6.08
CA ILE A 56 3.92 -3.60 5.03
C ILE A 56 5.44 -3.84 5.01
N ALA A 57 5.95 -4.32 3.88
CA ALA A 57 7.38 -4.57 3.73
C ALA A 57 8.15 -3.25 3.61
N ASP A 58 9.37 -3.25 4.11
CA ASP A 58 10.24 -2.09 4.00
C ASP A 58 10.74 -1.94 2.56
N ALA A 59 11.18 -0.71 2.23
CA ALA A 59 11.81 -0.44 0.94
C ALA A 59 13.13 -1.19 0.82
N ASP A 60 13.44 -1.59 -0.41
CA ASP A 60 14.72 -2.24 -0.72
C ASP A 60 15.88 -1.26 -0.65
#